data_159c2b613b5d75dfa8aa00826b08c1c6
#
_entry.id   159c2b613b5d75dfa8aa00826b08c1c6
#
_cell.length_a   1.000
_cell.length_b   1.000
_cell.length_c   1.000
_cell.angle_alpha   90.00
_cell.angle_beta   90.00
_cell.angle_gamma   90.00
#
_symmetry.space_group_name_H-M   'P 1'
#
loop_
_entity.id
_entity.type
_entity.pdbx_description
1 polymer ?
#
loop_
_entity_poly.entity_id
_entity_poly.type
_entity_poly.pdbx_seq_one_letter_code
_entity_poly.pdbx_strand_id
1 'polypeptide(L)'
;TRLRAINVDQDGATTGDGRQVFRWHPTEAGQRVDLGSTTWASSFPVDHISGAVGWRVEAGGVSIVFSGDTRFSTELVEASRGARLLIHEALDVESNLENANGRGHSVAAGAGRAAAMAGVEELIITHIDSSFHLDPQPLIDDARRYFDGPISVASDLYRMTVAMG
;
A
#
# COMPACT_ATOMS: atom_id res chain seq x y z
N THR A 1 -3.99 -11.34 6.69
CA THR A 1 -5.25 -11.22 5.89
C THR A 1 -4.85 -11.41 4.44
N ARG A 2 -5.28 -12.47 3.77
CA ARG A 2 -5.09 -12.63 2.32
C ARG A 2 -5.87 -11.52 1.65
N LEU A 3 -5.18 -10.54 1.05
CA LEU A 3 -5.81 -9.63 0.10
C LEU A 3 -6.29 -10.47 -1.07
N ARG A 4 -7.60 -10.65 -1.16
CA ARG A 4 -8.23 -11.28 -2.31
C ARG A 4 -8.58 -10.16 -3.25
N ALA A 5 -7.98 -10.14 -4.45
CA ALA A 5 -8.39 -9.21 -5.48
C ALA A 5 -9.89 -9.42 -5.79
N ILE A 6 -10.66 -8.35 -5.64
CA ILE A 6 -12.08 -8.36 -6.05
C ILE A 6 -12.08 -7.96 -7.51
N ASN A 7 -12.20 -8.94 -8.40
CA ASN A 7 -12.48 -8.68 -9.81
C ASN A 7 -14.00 -8.63 -9.97
N VAL A 8 -14.56 -7.46 -10.18
CA VAL A 8 -15.94 -7.33 -10.60
C VAL A 8 -15.93 -7.56 -12.11
N ASP A 9 -16.48 -8.68 -12.56
CA ASP A 9 -16.70 -8.92 -13.99
C ASP A 9 -17.45 -7.73 -14.57
N GLN A 10 -16.90 -7.12 -15.62
CA GLN A 10 -17.55 -5.97 -16.29
C GLN A 10 -18.93 -6.30 -16.86
N ASP A 11 -19.23 -7.59 -17.02
CA ASP A 11 -20.53 -8.10 -17.48
C ASP A 11 -21.59 -8.18 -16.38
N GLY A 12 -21.26 -7.72 -15.15
CA GLY A 12 -22.23 -7.60 -14.06
C GLY A 12 -22.97 -8.91 -13.79
N ALA A 13 -22.25 -10.04 -13.61
CA ALA A 13 -22.88 -11.29 -13.24
C ALA A 13 -23.68 -11.07 -11.94
N THR A 14 -24.97 -10.91 -12.10
CA THR A 14 -25.92 -10.88 -10.99
C THR A 14 -26.53 -12.28 -10.82
N THR A 15 -26.75 -12.71 -9.58
CA THR A 15 -27.61 -13.86 -9.34
C THR A 15 -29.02 -13.55 -9.84
N GLY A 16 -29.85 -14.56 -10.08
CA GLY A 16 -31.24 -14.36 -10.53
C GLY A 16 -32.10 -13.49 -9.60
N ASP A 17 -31.61 -13.13 -8.41
CA ASP A 17 -32.21 -12.20 -7.43
C ASP A 17 -31.58 -10.79 -7.48
N GLY A 18 -30.72 -10.50 -8.46
CA GLY A 18 -30.11 -9.18 -8.68
C GLY A 18 -28.90 -8.86 -7.79
N ARG A 19 -28.38 -9.83 -7.02
CA ARG A 19 -27.20 -9.62 -6.18
C ARG A 19 -25.92 -9.67 -7.01
N GLN A 20 -24.98 -8.76 -6.75
CA GLN A 20 -23.64 -8.80 -7.33
C GLN A 20 -22.90 -10.05 -6.85
N VAL A 21 -22.34 -10.81 -7.79
CA VAL A 21 -21.51 -11.99 -7.49
C VAL A 21 -20.06 -11.55 -7.44
N PHE A 22 -19.41 -11.70 -6.28
CA PHE A 22 -17.97 -11.49 -6.14
C PHE A 22 -17.25 -12.80 -6.45
N ARG A 23 -16.32 -12.76 -7.42
CA ARG A 23 -15.38 -13.86 -7.63
C ARG A 23 -14.08 -13.57 -6.88
N TRP A 24 -13.69 -14.52 -6.04
CA TRP A 24 -12.43 -14.45 -5.31
C TRP A 24 -11.33 -15.14 -6.10
N HIS A 25 -10.28 -14.41 -6.43
CA HIS A 25 -9.09 -14.96 -7.06
C HIS A 25 -7.98 -15.02 -6.01
N PRO A 26 -7.60 -16.22 -5.52
CA PRO A 26 -6.43 -16.36 -4.67
C PRO A 26 -5.20 -15.82 -5.38
N THR A 27 -4.39 -15.04 -4.66
CA THR A 27 -3.17 -14.46 -5.22
C THR A 27 -2.00 -14.84 -4.35
N GLU A 28 -0.91 -15.23 -4.99
CA GLU A 28 0.39 -15.49 -4.38
C GLU A 28 1.38 -14.39 -4.77
N ALA A 29 2.49 -14.25 -4.03
CA ALA A 29 3.55 -13.32 -4.39
C ALA A 29 4.14 -13.65 -5.78
N GLY A 30 4.47 -12.61 -6.56
CA GLY A 30 5.03 -12.74 -7.90
C GLY A 30 3.99 -12.89 -9.02
N GLN A 31 2.71 -12.85 -8.71
CA GLN A 31 1.67 -12.90 -9.74
C GLN A 31 1.45 -11.55 -10.41
N ARG A 32 1.15 -11.58 -11.70
CA ARG A 32 0.69 -10.43 -12.47
C ARG A 32 -0.76 -10.61 -12.87
N VAL A 33 -1.56 -9.56 -12.67
CA VAL A 33 -2.97 -9.49 -13.05
C VAL A 33 -3.13 -8.40 -14.08
N ASP A 34 -3.71 -8.74 -15.23
CA ASP A 34 -4.12 -7.75 -16.24
C ASP A 34 -5.45 -7.13 -15.80
N LEU A 35 -5.49 -5.80 -15.76
CA LEU A 35 -6.66 -5.01 -15.36
C LEU A 35 -7.29 -4.30 -16.57
N GLY A 36 -6.85 -4.63 -17.78
CA GLY A 36 -7.37 -4.10 -19.04
C GLY A 36 -6.60 -2.89 -19.57
N SER A 37 -6.72 -2.62 -20.86
CA SER A 37 -6.04 -1.55 -21.60
C SER A 37 -4.52 -1.56 -21.38
N THR A 38 -3.98 -0.55 -20.71
CA THR A 38 -2.55 -0.43 -20.39
C THR A 38 -2.29 -0.55 -18.89
N THR A 39 -3.24 -1.14 -18.14
CA THR A 39 -3.20 -1.25 -16.68
C THR A 39 -2.97 -2.68 -16.24
N TRP A 40 -2.03 -2.91 -15.35
CA TRP A 40 -1.77 -4.20 -14.74
C TRP A 40 -1.28 -4.05 -13.31
N ALA A 41 -1.42 -5.09 -12.52
CA ALA A 41 -0.91 -5.16 -11.16
C ALA A 41 0.00 -6.37 -10.97
N SER A 42 1.05 -6.22 -10.18
CA SER A 42 1.89 -7.34 -9.73
C SER A 42 1.95 -7.38 -8.21
N SER A 43 1.84 -8.59 -7.66
CA SER A 43 1.98 -8.82 -6.23
C SER A 43 3.44 -9.12 -5.88
N PHE A 44 3.86 -8.72 -4.68
CA PHE A 44 5.17 -9.05 -4.12
C PHE A 44 5.02 -9.46 -2.65
N PRO A 45 5.98 -10.25 -2.10
CA PRO A 45 5.91 -10.67 -0.71
C PRO A 45 6.14 -9.50 0.24
N VAL A 46 5.50 -9.55 1.40
CA VAL A 46 5.70 -8.59 2.50
C VAL A 46 5.88 -9.34 3.81
N ASP A 47 6.50 -8.68 4.80
CA ASP A 47 6.79 -9.27 6.11
C ASP A 47 5.65 -9.02 7.11
N HIS A 48 4.62 -9.86 7.07
CA HIS A 48 3.50 -9.80 8.01
C HIS A 48 3.10 -11.22 8.46
N ILE A 49 2.09 -11.80 7.81
CA ILE A 49 1.66 -13.19 8.03
C ILE A 49 1.90 -14.00 6.75
N SER A 50 1.93 -15.31 6.87
CA SER A 50 2.11 -16.20 5.71
C SER A 50 1.10 -15.89 4.60
N GLY A 51 1.60 -15.62 3.40
CA GLY A 51 0.81 -15.30 2.22
C GLY A 51 0.32 -13.85 2.14
N ALA A 52 0.83 -12.94 3.01
CA ALA A 52 0.62 -11.52 2.85
C ALA A 52 1.35 -11.00 1.61
N VAL A 53 0.74 -10.07 0.88
CA VAL A 53 1.31 -9.48 -0.33
C VAL A 53 1.08 -7.97 -0.37
N GLY A 54 2.05 -7.25 -0.90
CA GLY A 54 1.88 -5.90 -1.42
C GLY A 54 1.56 -5.93 -2.91
N TRP A 55 1.21 -4.79 -3.46
CA TRP A 55 0.83 -4.64 -4.87
C TRP A 55 1.52 -3.45 -5.52
N ARG A 56 2.04 -3.67 -6.72
CA ARG A 56 2.46 -2.60 -7.62
C ARG A 56 1.50 -2.53 -8.80
N VAL A 57 0.88 -1.37 -9.00
CA VAL A 57 -0.05 -1.11 -10.11
C VAL A 57 0.64 -0.20 -11.11
N GLU A 58 0.59 -0.59 -12.38
CA GLU A 58 1.08 0.19 -13.52
C GLU A 58 -0.10 0.64 -14.37
N ALA A 59 -0.20 1.94 -14.63
CA ALA A 59 -1.26 2.51 -15.45
C ALA A 59 -0.75 3.75 -16.19
N GLY A 60 -0.82 3.76 -17.52
CA GLY A 60 -0.46 4.93 -18.32
C GLY A 60 0.95 5.48 -18.09
N GLY A 61 1.93 4.61 -17.84
CA GLY A 61 3.32 5.01 -17.56
C GLY A 61 3.60 5.44 -16.13
N VAL A 62 2.62 5.35 -15.24
CA VAL A 62 2.73 5.69 -13.81
C VAL A 62 2.63 4.44 -12.97
N SER A 63 3.45 4.32 -11.93
CA SER A 63 3.39 3.22 -10.97
C SER A 63 2.97 3.70 -9.59
N ILE A 64 2.06 2.93 -8.98
CA ILE A 64 1.58 3.11 -7.60
C ILE A 64 1.82 1.82 -6.84
N VAL A 65 2.39 1.92 -5.66
CA VAL A 65 2.66 0.75 -4.80
C VAL A 65 1.85 0.84 -3.52
N PHE A 66 1.25 -0.30 -3.15
CA PHE A 66 0.55 -0.51 -1.88
C PHE A 66 1.34 -1.53 -1.06
N SER A 67 1.74 -1.17 0.12
CA SER A 67 2.51 -2.08 0.99
C SER A 67 1.69 -3.30 1.45
N GLY A 68 0.37 -3.14 1.65
CA GLY A 68 -0.35 -4.03 2.56
C GLY A 68 0.20 -3.87 3.99
N ASP A 69 -0.21 -4.74 4.91
CA ASP A 69 0.33 -4.77 6.26
C ASP A 69 1.72 -5.44 6.22
N THR A 70 2.74 -4.78 6.77
CA THR A 70 4.13 -5.26 6.70
C THR A 70 5.03 -4.59 7.72
N ARG A 71 6.02 -5.30 8.22
CA ARG A 71 7.23 -4.65 8.77
C ARG A 71 8.02 -4.02 7.65
N PHE A 72 9.03 -3.24 7.99
CA PHE A 72 9.99 -2.78 6.98
C PHE A 72 10.61 -4.00 6.28
N SER A 73 10.53 -4.03 4.94
CA SER A 73 11.10 -5.11 4.13
C SER A 73 11.85 -4.58 2.91
N THR A 74 12.91 -5.30 2.52
CA THR A 74 13.70 -4.99 1.33
C THR A 74 12.93 -5.31 0.07
N GLU A 75 12.04 -6.29 0.08
CA GLU A 75 11.18 -6.68 -1.02
C GLU A 75 10.20 -5.55 -1.38
N LEU A 76 9.65 -4.87 -0.36
CA LEU A 76 8.82 -3.69 -0.57
C LEU A 76 9.62 -2.54 -1.19
N VAL A 77 10.84 -2.28 -0.70
CA VAL A 77 11.72 -1.25 -1.27
C VAL A 77 11.99 -1.52 -2.75
N GLU A 78 12.37 -2.77 -3.10
CA GLU A 78 12.62 -3.15 -4.49
C GLU A 78 11.37 -3.02 -5.37
N ALA A 79 10.22 -3.48 -4.89
CA ALA A 79 8.95 -3.36 -5.60
C ALA A 79 8.51 -1.88 -5.78
N SER A 80 8.97 -1.00 -4.90
CA SER A 80 8.62 0.43 -4.92
C SER A 80 9.58 1.29 -5.75
N ARG A 81 10.67 0.73 -6.29
CA ARG A 81 11.68 1.52 -6.99
C ARG A 81 11.08 2.41 -8.08
N GLY A 82 11.36 3.72 -7.95
CA GLY A 82 10.95 4.74 -8.91
C GLY A 82 9.43 4.86 -9.09
N ALA A 83 8.64 4.39 -8.12
CA ALA A 83 7.20 4.56 -8.19
C ALA A 83 6.83 6.05 -8.01
N ARG A 84 5.78 6.48 -8.71
CA ARG A 84 5.19 7.80 -8.53
C ARG A 84 4.64 7.98 -7.12
N LEU A 85 4.05 6.91 -6.56
CA LEU A 85 3.37 6.94 -5.28
C LEU A 85 3.62 5.63 -4.52
N LEU A 86 4.04 5.76 -3.27
CA LEU A 86 4.02 4.67 -2.29
C LEU A 86 2.92 4.93 -1.25
N ILE A 87 1.96 4.01 -1.17
CA ILE A 87 0.95 3.97 -0.11
C ILE A 87 1.41 2.90 0.88
N HIS A 88 1.88 3.34 2.05
CA HIS A 88 2.51 2.49 3.05
C HIS A 88 1.75 2.51 4.36
N GLU A 89 1.59 1.35 4.96
CA GLU A 89 1.07 1.25 6.33
C GLU A 89 2.08 1.83 7.32
N ALA A 90 1.61 2.47 8.38
CA ALA A 90 2.44 2.81 9.53
C ALA A 90 1.58 2.89 10.78
N LEU A 91 1.62 1.85 11.58
CA LEU A 91 0.78 1.75 12.77
C LEU A 91 1.10 2.85 13.79
N ASP A 92 2.39 3.24 13.91
CA ASP A 92 2.89 4.09 15.00
C ASP A 92 4.14 4.88 14.57
N VAL A 93 4.75 5.61 15.50
CA VAL A 93 6.02 6.32 15.35
C VAL A 93 7.19 5.46 15.85
N GLU A 94 8.44 5.83 15.48
CA GLU A 94 9.66 5.04 15.75
C GLU A 94 9.89 4.73 17.24
N SER A 95 9.44 5.58 18.16
CA SER A 95 9.55 5.29 19.59
C SER A 95 8.79 4.04 20.04
N ASN A 96 7.80 3.57 19.25
CA ASN A 96 7.01 2.37 19.48
C ASN A 96 7.34 1.23 18.49
N LEU A 97 8.50 1.27 17.84
CA LEU A 97 8.94 0.30 16.82
C LEU A 97 8.82 -1.17 17.29
N GLU A 98 9.22 -1.45 18.52
CA GLU A 98 9.17 -2.80 19.05
C GLU A 98 7.74 -3.34 19.14
N ASN A 99 6.79 -2.50 19.58
CA ASN A 99 5.37 -2.84 19.64
C ASN A 99 4.78 -3.04 18.23
N ALA A 100 5.05 -2.14 17.30
CA ALA A 100 4.59 -2.24 15.92
C ALA A 100 5.12 -3.52 15.26
N ASN A 101 6.44 -3.75 15.34
CA ASN A 101 7.08 -4.96 14.79
C ASN A 101 6.58 -6.25 15.43
N GLY A 102 6.34 -6.26 16.75
CA GLY A 102 5.77 -7.41 17.46
C GLY A 102 4.40 -7.81 16.92
N ARG A 103 3.65 -6.86 16.38
CA ARG A 103 2.33 -7.06 15.75
C ARG A 103 2.38 -7.27 14.23
N GLY A 104 3.56 -7.19 13.62
CA GLY A 104 3.74 -7.39 12.18
C GLY A 104 3.62 -6.10 11.35
N HIS A 105 3.76 -4.93 11.97
CA HIS A 105 3.55 -3.64 11.33
C HIS A 105 4.80 -2.77 11.30
N SER A 106 4.75 -1.74 10.48
CA SER A 106 5.75 -0.69 10.38
C SER A 106 5.45 0.49 11.29
N VAL A 107 6.44 1.35 11.44
CA VAL A 107 6.32 2.71 11.97
C VAL A 107 6.53 3.74 10.85
N ALA A 108 6.11 4.98 11.07
CA ALA A 108 6.17 6.04 10.05
C ALA A 108 7.62 6.33 9.59
N ALA A 109 8.60 6.27 10.49
CA ALA A 109 10.02 6.32 10.13
C ALA A 109 10.42 5.20 9.16
N GLY A 110 9.87 3.99 9.33
CA GLY A 110 10.07 2.85 8.43
C GLY A 110 9.50 3.12 7.03
N ALA A 111 8.28 3.67 6.96
CA ALA A 111 7.65 4.08 5.70
C ALA A 111 8.46 5.17 4.98
N GLY A 112 8.92 6.20 5.71
CA GLY A 112 9.80 7.24 5.17
C GLY A 112 11.12 6.68 4.64
N ARG A 113 11.74 5.75 5.37
CA ARG A 113 12.97 5.06 4.95
C ARG A 113 12.75 4.24 3.68
N ALA A 114 11.66 3.49 3.59
CA ALA A 114 11.31 2.74 2.40
C ALA A 114 11.11 3.65 1.19
N ALA A 115 10.39 4.76 1.36
CA ALA A 115 10.16 5.76 0.32
C ALA A 115 11.46 6.36 -0.21
N ALA A 116 12.37 6.76 0.68
CA ALA A 116 13.67 7.32 0.32
C ALA A 116 14.56 6.30 -0.41
N MET A 117 14.68 5.08 0.11
CA MET A 117 15.50 4.02 -0.50
C MET A 117 14.98 3.58 -1.87
N ALA A 118 13.66 3.59 -2.05
CA ALA A 118 13.03 3.26 -3.31
C ALA A 118 13.05 4.42 -4.33
N GLY A 119 13.30 5.65 -3.89
CA GLY A 119 13.27 6.84 -4.73
C GLY A 119 11.89 7.14 -5.28
N VAL A 120 10.84 6.96 -4.47
CA VAL A 120 9.46 7.31 -4.86
C VAL A 120 9.29 8.83 -4.87
N GLU A 121 8.31 9.32 -5.63
CA GLU A 121 8.06 10.76 -5.68
C GLU A 121 7.19 11.26 -4.53
N GLU A 122 6.27 10.42 -4.02
CA GLU A 122 5.34 10.78 -2.96
C GLU A 122 5.03 9.59 -2.04
N LEU A 123 4.82 9.88 -0.74
CA LEU A 123 4.43 8.90 0.28
C LEU A 123 3.06 9.24 0.86
N ILE A 124 2.15 8.27 0.85
CA ILE A 124 0.92 8.32 1.64
C ILE A 124 1.01 7.27 2.75
N ILE A 125 0.83 7.72 3.98
CA ILE A 125 0.74 6.85 5.16
C ILE A 125 -0.72 6.46 5.37
N THR A 126 -0.95 5.19 5.68
CA THR A 126 -2.27 4.62 5.96
C THR A 126 -2.19 3.59 7.10
N HIS A 127 -3.31 2.96 7.48
CA HIS A 127 -3.37 1.93 8.52
C HIS A 127 -2.71 2.38 9.85
N ILE A 128 -3.06 3.59 10.28
CA ILE A 128 -2.53 4.24 11.47
C ILE A 128 -3.30 3.81 12.73
N ASP A 129 -2.64 3.86 13.90
CA ASP A 129 -3.34 3.69 15.16
C ASP A 129 -4.37 4.81 15.39
N SER A 130 -5.46 4.48 16.06
CA SER A 130 -6.57 5.41 16.31
C SER A 130 -6.17 6.65 17.11
N SER A 131 -5.10 6.59 17.87
CA SER A 131 -4.56 7.75 18.62
C SER A 131 -4.10 8.89 17.71
N PHE A 132 -3.77 8.62 16.44
CA PHE A 132 -3.32 9.61 15.45
C PHE A 132 -4.45 10.15 14.55
N HIS A 133 -5.70 9.69 14.71
CA HIS A 133 -6.80 10.11 13.83
C HIS A 133 -7.12 11.60 13.90
N LEU A 134 -6.95 12.22 15.07
CA LEU A 134 -7.20 13.65 15.28
C LEU A 134 -5.97 14.52 15.02
N ASP A 135 -4.78 13.95 15.18
CA ASP A 135 -3.51 14.63 14.92
C ASP A 135 -2.51 13.65 14.30
N PRO A 136 -2.42 13.55 12.97
CA PRO A 136 -1.47 12.69 12.27
C PRO A 136 -0.07 13.32 12.14
N GLN A 137 0.15 14.55 12.63
CA GLN A 137 1.42 15.27 12.46
C GLN A 137 2.63 14.49 12.98
N PRO A 138 2.56 13.78 14.15
CA PRO A 138 3.68 12.98 14.63
C PRO A 138 4.15 11.90 13.63
N LEU A 139 3.24 11.28 12.86
CA LEU A 139 3.59 10.31 11.83
C LEU A 139 4.31 10.97 10.65
N ILE A 140 3.85 12.15 10.24
CA ILE A 140 4.49 12.93 9.16
C ILE A 140 5.90 13.34 9.59
N ASP A 141 6.07 13.85 10.80
CA ASP A 141 7.36 14.30 11.35
C ASP A 141 8.35 13.12 11.45
N ASP A 142 7.87 11.95 11.86
CA ASP A 142 8.69 10.75 11.99
C ASP A 142 9.17 10.23 10.61
N ALA A 143 8.28 10.17 9.60
CA ALA A 143 8.64 9.79 8.24
C ALA A 143 9.55 10.82 7.57
N ARG A 144 9.35 12.12 7.84
CA ARG A 144 10.14 13.25 7.32
C ARG A 144 11.62 13.17 7.69
N ARG A 145 11.99 12.45 8.72
CA ARG A 145 13.38 12.23 9.13
C ARG A 145 14.19 11.49 8.05
N TYR A 146 13.52 10.81 7.14
CA TYR A 146 14.16 9.97 6.11
C TYR A 146 13.73 10.31 4.68
N PHE A 147 12.58 10.93 4.49
CA PHE A 147 12.04 11.21 3.16
C PHE A 147 11.68 12.68 3.00
N ASP A 148 12.30 13.35 2.01
CA ASP A 148 12.13 14.78 1.74
C ASP A 148 10.95 15.09 0.79
N GLY A 149 10.43 14.10 0.07
CA GLY A 149 9.30 14.25 -0.83
C GLY A 149 7.98 14.58 -0.11
N PRO A 150 6.89 14.81 -0.84
CA PRO A 150 5.57 15.01 -0.26
C PRO A 150 5.15 13.81 0.59
N ILE A 151 4.65 14.10 1.80
CA ILE A 151 4.09 13.10 2.73
C ILE A 151 2.68 13.53 3.13
N SER A 152 1.73 12.61 3.05
CA SER A 152 0.38 12.80 3.60
C SER A 152 -0.07 11.56 4.37
N VAL A 153 -1.06 11.74 5.25
CA VAL A 153 -1.73 10.65 5.96
C VAL A 153 -3.16 10.54 5.43
N ALA A 154 -3.54 9.36 4.98
CA ALA A 154 -4.86 9.13 4.45
C ALA A 154 -5.92 9.09 5.56
N SER A 155 -7.02 9.80 5.35
CA SER A 155 -8.26 9.65 6.14
C SER A 155 -9.28 8.80 5.37
N ASP A 156 -10.36 8.40 6.02
CA ASP A 156 -11.46 7.73 5.35
C ASP A 156 -11.97 8.55 4.17
N LEU A 157 -12.21 7.89 3.05
CA LEU A 157 -12.64 8.49 1.78
C LEU A 157 -11.62 9.47 1.16
N TYR A 158 -10.36 9.45 1.60
CA TYR A 158 -9.30 10.23 0.96
C TYR A 158 -9.22 9.92 -0.54
N ARG A 159 -9.15 10.97 -1.34
CA ARG A 159 -9.06 10.85 -2.80
C ARG A 159 -7.86 11.62 -3.32
N MET A 160 -7.12 10.98 -4.19
CA MET A 160 -5.98 11.57 -4.88
C MET A 160 -6.10 11.33 -6.37
N THR A 161 -5.71 12.31 -7.16
CA THR A 161 -5.56 12.17 -8.60
C THR A 161 -4.07 12.13 -8.93
N VAL A 162 -3.62 11.02 -9.49
CA VAL A 162 -2.25 10.88 -9.99
C VAL A 162 -2.27 11.18 -11.49
N ALA A 163 -1.59 12.25 -11.90
CA ALA A 163 -1.49 12.59 -13.31
C ALA A 163 -0.69 11.52 -14.05
N MET A 164 -1.19 11.11 -15.21
CA MET A 164 -0.45 10.24 -16.14
C MET A 164 0.68 11.05 -16.78
N GLY A 165 1.83 10.42 -16.93
CA GLY A 165 3.02 11.03 -17.53
C GLY A 165 2.89 11.23 -19.06
#